data_62266d9dbf8901d53cb5fde6390d2ba9
#
_entry.id   62266d9dbf8901d53cb5fde6390d2ba9
#
_cell.length_a   1.000
_cell.length_b   1.000
_cell.length_c   1.000
_cell.angle_alpha   90.00
_cell.angle_beta   90.00
_cell.angle_gamma   90.00
#
_symmetry.space_group_name_H-M   'P 1'
#
loop_
_entity.id
_entity.type
_entity.pdbx_description
1 polymer ?
#
loop_
_entity_poly.entity_id
_entity_poly.type
_entity_poly.pdbx_seq_one_letter_code
_entity_poly.pdbx_strand_id
1 'polypeptide(L)'
;MKTLKLIKNDPWLAPYKQAIEGRHNRAVEKISELTGGTGNLSDFADGYLYFGLHKENGHWVFREWAPNANAIYLIGNFSNWKERPEYRLLAIGRGVWEIKLPLDTLHHLDFYKLSVHWPGGQGERIPAWATRAVQDPETYIFSAQIWDPEKPFVFSKKPFRPQTSPLLIYECHIGMAQQEEKVGSYTEFKEKILPRIVADGYNAIPVSYTHLRAH
;
A
#
# COMPACT_ATOMS: atom_id res chain seq x y z
N MET A 1 29.09 26.07 6.37
CA MET A 1 28.55 24.71 6.04
C MET A 1 29.69 23.71 5.89
N LYS A 2 29.60 22.51 6.44
CA LYS A 2 30.62 21.47 6.22
C LYS A 2 30.42 20.88 4.83
N THR A 3 31.48 20.87 4.01
CA THR A 3 31.47 20.23 2.68
C THR A 3 31.08 18.76 2.80
N LEU A 4 30.17 18.29 1.96
CA LEU A 4 29.71 16.90 1.95
C LEU A 4 30.88 15.91 1.78
N LYS A 5 30.82 14.77 2.47
CA LYS A 5 31.87 13.73 2.38
C LYS A 5 32.09 13.26 0.94
N LEU A 6 31.03 13.19 0.14
CA LEU A 6 31.11 12.83 -1.27
C LEU A 6 32.12 13.69 -2.04
N ILE A 7 32.05 15.01 -1.87
CA ILE A 7 32.93 15.98 -2.57
C ILE A 7 34.36 15.90 -2.00
N LYS A 8 34.50 15.59 -0.70
CA LYS A 8 35.82 15.43 -0.09
C LYS A 8 36.55 14.18 -0.55
N ASN A 9 35.77 13.10 -0.81
CA ASN A 9 36.32 11.81 -1.19
C ASN A 9 36.63 11.70 -2.68
N ASP A 10 35.99 12.56 -3.50
CA ASP A 10 36.18 12.58 -4.94
C ASP A 10 36.49 14.01 -5.42
N PRO A 11 37.77 14.35 -5.68
CA PRO A 11 38.20 15.67 -6.16
C PRO A 11 37.58 16.08 -7.50
N TRP A 12 37.17 15.13 -8.35
CA TRP A 12 36.54 15.40 -9.64
C TRP A 12 35.15 16.03 -9.49
N LEU A 13 34.55 15.93 -8.32
CA LEU A 13 33.26 16.56 -8.00
C LEU A 13 33.39 18.02 -7.55
N ALA A 14 34.60 18.51 -7.32
CA ALA A 14 34.83 19.87 -6.85
C ALA A 14 34.20 20.96 -7.75
N PRO A 15 34.25 20.89 -9.09
CA PRO A 15 33.58 21.86 -9.96
C PRO A 15 32.05 21.87 -9.83
N TYR A 16 31.46 20.76 -9.37
CA TYR A 16 30.01 20.58 -9.21
C TYR A 16 29.51 20.77 -7.78
N LYS A 17 30.39 21.20 -6.87
CA LYS A 17 30.11 21.36 -5.44
C LYS A 17 28.79 22.10 -5.18
N GLN A 18 28.60 23.26 -5.81
CA GLN A 18 27.41 24.10 -5.60
C GLN A 18 26.13 23.36 -6.00
N ALA A 19 26.12 22.63 -7.11
CA ALA A 19 24.98 21.87 -7.60
C ALA A 19 24.65 20.69 -6.66
N ILE A 20 25.67 19.98 -6.19
CA ILE A 20 25.55 18.83 -5.29
C ILE A 20 25.03 19.28 -3.92
N GLU A 21 25.63 20.30 -3.33
CA GLU A 21 25.20 20.86 -2.04
C GLU A 21 23.79 21.48 -2.15
N GLY A 22 23.46 22.13 -3.26
CA GLY A 22 22.12 22.67 -3.50
C GLY A 22 21.03 21.58 -3.58
N ARG A 23 21.32 20.44 -4.20
CA ARG A 23 20.40 19.28 -4.21
C ARG A 23 20.22 18.69 -2.80
N HIS A 24 21.31 18.53 -2.10
CA HIS A 24 21.29 18.03 -0.71
C HIS A 24 20.46 18.94 0.19
N ASN A 25 20.69 20.25 0.13
CA ASN A 25 19.97 21.21 0.95
C ASN A 25 18.46 21.19 0.66
N ARG A 26 18.06 21.18 -0.63
CA ARG A 26 16.64 21.04 -1.00
C ARG A 26 16.00 19.77 -0.45
N ALA A 27 16.73 18.63 -0.45
CA ALA A 27 16.22 17.40 0.14
C ALA A 27 16.05 17.54 1.67
N VAL A 28 17.02 18.12 2.36
CA VAL A 28 16.95 18.36 3.82
C VAL A 28 15.83 19.33 4.17
N GLU A 29 15.68 20.41 3.43
CA GLU A 29 14.60 21.39 3.59
C GLU A 29 13.23 20.72 3.39
N LYS A 30 13.09 19.89 2.34
CA LYS A 30 11.84 19.18 2.08
C LYS A 30 11.51 18.15 3.16
N ILE A 31 12.51 17.41 3.64
CA ILE A 31 12.33 16.50 4.78
C ILE A 31 11.87 17.28 6.01
N SER A 32 12.50 18.40 6.33
CA SER A 32 12.12 19.24 7.46
C SER A 32 10.69 19.76 7.33
N GLU A 33 10.31 20.23 6.14
CA GLU A 33 8.94 20.66 5.84
C GLU A 33 7.90 19.57 6.08
N LEU A 34 8.15 18.36 5.52
CA LEU A 34 7.22 17.24 5.59
C LEU A 34 7.06 16.70 7.02
N THR A 35 8.14 16.73 7.81
CA THR A 35 8.17 16.15 9.16
C THR A 35 7.95 17.15 10.27
N GLY A 36 7.60 18.41 9.95
CA GLY A 36 7.45 19.47 10.94
C GLY A 36 8.75 19.75 11.72
N GLY A 37 9.92 19.52 11.10
CA GLY A 37 11.23 19.75 11.69
C GLY A 37 11.86 18.57 12.44
N THR A 38 11.14 17.44 12.65
CA THR A 38 11.70 16.26 13.35
C THR A 38 12.77 15.56 12.52
N GLY A 39 12.71 15.65 11.18
CA GLY A 39 13.61 14.98 10.26
C GLY A 39 13.35 13.48 10.09
N ASN A 40 12.36 12.93 10.78
CA ASN A 40 12.02 11.52 10.73
C ASN A 40 10.89 11.27 9.70
N LEU A 41 11.25 10.80 8.51
CA LEU A 41 10.27 10.52 7.46
C LEU A 41 9.28 9.40 7.82
N SER A 42 9.60 8.54 8.78
CA SER A 42 8.64 7.52 9.26
C SER A 42 7.40 8.15 9.88
N ASP A 43 7.53 9.33 10.50
CA ASP A 43 6.41 10.03 11.12
C ASP A 43 5.48 10.69 10.07
N PHE A 44 5.99 10.88 8.85
CA PHE A 44 5.21 11.37 7.70
C PHE A 44 4.61 10.22 6.89
N ALA A 45 5.29 9.06 6.85
CA ALA A 45 4.93 7.92 6.00
C ALA A 45 3.85 7.01 6.65
N ASP A 46 2.85 7.59 7.31
CA ASP A 46 1.78 6.92 8.05
C ASP A 46 0.40 7.04 7.37
N GLY A 47 0.37 7.50 6.12
CA GLY A 47 -0.87 7.71 5.37
C GLY A 47 -1.80 6.49 5.33
N TYR A 48 -1.25 5.27 5.40
CA TYR A 48 -2.02 4.03 5.47
C TYR A 48 -2.80 3.87 6.79
N LEU A 49 -2.45 4.60 7.84
CA LEU A 49 -3.20 4.65 9.12
C LEU A 49 -4.31 5.70 9.10
N TYR A 50 -4.28 6.62 8.14
CA TYR A 50 -5.20 7.73 8.04
C TYR A 50 -6.18 7.60 6.87
N PHE A 51 -5.67 7.30 5.67
CA PHE A 51 -6.47 7.12 4.46
C PHE A 51 -7.00 5.69 4.34
N GLY A 52 -8.05 5.52 3.53
CA GLY A 52 -8.75 4.25 3.39
C GLY A 52 -9.86 4.09 4.42
N LEU A 53 -10.26 2.85 4.66
CA LEU A 53 -11.36 2.49 5.56
C LEU A 53 -10.85 1.98 6.89
N HIS A 54 -11.21 2.66 7.99
CA HIS A 54 -10.80 2.34 9.35
C HIS A 54 -11.98 2.31 10.31
N LYS A 55 -11.82 1.64 11.44
CA LYS A 55 -12.74 1.74 12.57
C LYS A 55 -12.18 2.72 13.59
N GLU A 56 -12.87 3.84 13.79
CA GLU A 56 -12.45 4.89 14.71
C GLU A 56 -13.65 5.30 15.60
N ASN A 57 -13.45 5.32 16.90
CA ASN A 57 -14.45 5.81 17.87
C ASN A 57 -15.87 5.25 17.65
N GLY A 58 -16.00 3.96 17.35
CA GLY A 58 -17.29 3.30 17.17
C GLY A 58 -17.96 3.56 15.81
N HIS A 59 -17.22 4.02 14.83
CA HIS A 59 -17.69 4.27 13.46
C HIS A 59 -16.74 3.67 12.43
N TRP A 60 -17.25 3.38 11.26
CA TRP A 60 -16.44 3.28 10.07
C TRP A 60 -16.09 4.69 9.59
N VAL A 61 -14.80 4.97 9.42
CA VAL A 61 -14.29 6.24 8.88
C VAL A 61 -13.54 5.92 7.60
N PHE A 62 -13.97 6.54 6.51
CA PHE A 62 -13.30 6.41 5.23
C PHE A 62 -12.75 7.77 4.81
N ARG A 63 -11.47 7.79 4.39
CA ARG A 63 -10.80 9.00 3.89
C ARG A 63 -10.12 8.73 2.56
N GLU A 64 -10.20 9.69 1.66
CA GLU A 64 -9.50 9.67 0.37
C GLU A 64 -8.93 11.06 0.07
N TRP A 65 -7.80 11.09 -0.63
CA TRP A 65 -7.21 12.32 -1.12
C TRP A 65 -7.52 12.51 -2.60
N ALA A 66 -8.35 13.47 -2.92
CA ALA A 66 -8.80 13.77 -4.27
C ALA A 66 -8.98 15.28 -4.44
N PRO A 67 -7.89 16.05 -4.59
CA PRO A 67 -7.92 17.52 -4.55
C PRO A 67 -8.70 18.16 -5.70
N ASN A 68 -8.89 17.45 -6.81
CA ASN A 68 -9.61 17.93 -7.97
C ASN A 68 -11.06 17.40 -8.07
N ALA A 69 -11.53 16.66 -7.09
CA ALA A 69 -12.89 16.16 -7.06
C ALA A 69 -13.90 17.27 -6.67
N ASN A 70 -15.10 17.20 -7.26
CA ASN A 70 -16.24 18.05 -6.90
C ASN A 70 -17.22 17.35 -5.96
N ALA A 71 -17.33 16.01 -6.10
CA ALA A 71 -18.11 15.16 -5.22
C ALA A 71 -17.52 13.76 -5.23
N ILE A 72 -17.66 13.05 -4.12
CA ILE A 72 -17.27 11.64 -4.00
C ILE A 72 -18.36 10.92 -3.23
N TYR A 73 -18.74 9.73 -3.73
CA TYR A 73 -19.67 8.83 -3.08
C TYR A 73 -19.02 7.47 -2.86
N LEU A 74 -19.26 6.89 -1.70
CA LEU A 74 -18.96 5.50 -1.47
C LEU A 74 -20.11 4.65 -2.06
N ILE A 75 -19.79 3.75 -2.99
CA ILE A 75 -20.76 2.86 -3.63
C ILE A 75 -20.32 1.40 -3.44
N GLY A 76 -21.29 0.50 -3.31
CA GLY A 76 -21.00 -0.91 -3.09
C GLY A 76 -22.24 -1.73 -2.79
N ASN A 77 -22.07 -2.92 -2.20
CA ASN A 77 -23.19 -3.80 -1.84
C ASN A 77 -24.22 -3.08 -0.97
N PHE A 78 -23.78 -2.30 0.00
CA PHE A 78 -24.60 -1.55 0.95
C PHE A 78 -25.46 -0.45 0.30
N SER A 79 -25.07 0.05 -0.88
CA SER A 79 -25.79 1.10 -1.61
C SER A 79 -26.51 0.60 -2.86
N ASN A 80 -26.45 -0.73 -3.15
CA ASN A 80 -26.81 -1.34 -4.44
C ASN A 80 -26.07 -0.67 -5.62
N TRP A 81 -24.80 -0.34 -5.43
CA TRP A 81 -23.89 0.29 -6.41
C TRP A 81 -24.39 1.64 -6.95
N LYS A 82 -25.21 2.35 -6.16
CA LYS A 82 -25.76 3.66 -6.51
C LYS A 82 -25.24 4.74 -5.60
N GLU A 83 -25.07 5.91 -6.17
CA GLU A 83 -24.84 7.11 -5.39
C GLU A 83 -26.08 7.42 -4.54
N ARG A 84 -25.86 7.61 -3.25
CA ARG A 84 -26.89 8.01 -2.31
C ARG A 84 -26.36 9.11 -1.40
N PRO A 85 -27.21 10.07 -1.01
CA PRO A 85 -26.78 11.18 -0.16
C PRO A 85 -26.09 10.75 1.14
N GLU A 86 -26.56 9.67 1.76
CA GLU A 86 -26.03 9.11 2.99
C GLU A 86 -24.61 8.56 2.87
N TYR A 87 -24.16 8.27 1.64
CA TYR A 87 -22.81 7.78 1.34
C TYR A 87 -21.92 8.81 0.65
N ARG A 88 -22.34 10.09 0.67
CA ARG A 88 -21.54 11.19 0.15
C ARG A 88 -20.42 11.59 1.11
N LEU A 89 -19.19 11.65 0.64
CA LEU A 89 -18.07 12.17 1.39
C LEU A 89 -18.14 13.70 1.50
N LEU A 90 -17.62 14.22 2.60
CA LEU A 90 -17.46 15.66 2.85
C LEU A 90 -16.01 16.07 2.63
N ALA A 91 -15.79 17.18 1.96
CA ALA A 91 -14.47 17.78 1.84
C ALA A 91 -14.07 18.40 3.19
N ILE A 92 -12.98 17.91 3.80
CA ILE A 92 -12.49 18.38 5.09
C ILE A 92 -11.24 19.28 4.98
N GLY A 93 -10.88 19.66 3.75
CA GLY A 93 -9.77 20.55 3.45
C GLY A 93 -8.54 19.83 2.89
N ARG A 94 -7.62 20.59 2.28
CA ARG A 94 -6.37 20.12 1.69
C ARG A 94 -6.52 18.96 0.67
N GLY A 95 -7.68 18.89 0.01
CA GLY A 95 -8.00 17.83 -0.94
C GLY A 95 -8.43 16.51 -0.30
N VAL A 96 -8.62 16.48 1.01
CA VAL A 96 -9.08 15.28 1.75
C VAL A 96 -10.60 15.28 1.83
N TRP A 97 -11.16 14.10 1.59
CA TRP A 97 -12.58 13.79 1.68
C TRP A 97 -12.81 12.73 2.76
N GLU A 98 -13.83 12.89 3.58
CA GLU A 98 -14.14 11.98 4.70
C GLU A 98 -15.63 11.65 4.74
N ILE A 99 -15.94 10.40 5.14
CA ILE A 99 -17.26 9.98 5.57
C ILE A 99 -17.15 9.16 6.86
N LYS A 100 -18.14 9.31 7.75
CA LYS A 100 -18.31 8.50 8.97
C LYS A 100 -19.63 7.76 8.88
N LEU A 101 -19.60 6.46 9.05
CA LEU A 101 -20.77 5.59 8.97
C LEU A 101 -20.92 4.76 10.26
N PRO A 102 -22.14 4.41 10.67
CA PRO A 102 -22.36 3.44 11.73
C PRO A 102 -21.66 2.11 11.44
N LEU A 103 -21.25 1.37 12.48
CA LEU A 103 -20.52 0.09 12.32
C LEU A 103 -21.35 -1.00 11.65
N ASP A 104 -22.66 -0.93 11.71
CA ASP A 104 -23.60 -1.86 11.07
C ASP A 104 -23.89 -1.55 9.60
N THR A 105 -23.29 -0.50 9.05
CA THR A 105 -23.49 -0.10 7.65
C THR A 105 -22.67 -0.94 6.68
N LEU A 106 -21.46 -1.32 7.07
CA LEU A 106 -20.49 -2.01 6.20
C LEU A 106 -20.09 -3.34 6.86
N HIS A 107 -20.09 -4.42 6.05
CA HIS A 107 -19.82 -5.77 6.55
C HIS A 107 -18.56 -6.38 5.94
N HIS A 108 -18.00 -7.36 6.64
CA HIS A 108 -16.92 -8.18 6.12
C HIS A 108 -17.28 -8.79 4.77
N LEU A 109 -16.36 -8.67 3.78
CA LEU A 109 -16.49 -9.11 2.40
C LEU A 109 -17.41 -8.25 1.51
N ASP A 110 -18.02 -7.19 1.99
CA ASP A 110 -18.71 -6.24 1.11
C ASP A 110 -17.75 -5.66 0.08
N PHE A 111 -18.20 -5.59 -1.17
CA PHE A 111 -17.47 -4.90 -2.23
C PHE A 111 -17.82 -3.42 -2.26
N TYR A 112 -16.82 -2.60 -2.59
CA TYR A 112 -17.03 -1.16 -2.70
C TYR A 112 -16.06 -0.50 -3.68
N LYS A 113 -16.45 0.69 -4.14
CA LYS A 113 -15.67 1.63 -4.93
C LYS A 113 -16.03 3.06 -4.53
N LEU A 114 -15.30 4.01 -5.10
CA LEU A 114 -15.67 5.42 -5.10
C LEU A 114 -16.29 5.77 -6.44
N SER A 115 -17.42 6.48 -6.44
CA SER A 115 -17.85 7.27 -7.56
C SER A 115 -17.32 8.68 -7.37
N VAL A 116 -16.42 9.10 -8.25
CA VAL A 116 -15.71 10.38 -8.16
C VAL A 116 -16.15 11.28 -9.30
N HIS A 117 -16.55 12.51 -8.96
CA HIS A 117 -16.91 13.55 -9.91
C HIS A 117 -15.82 14.63 -9.94
N TRP A 118 -15.45 15.10 -11.11
CA TRP A 118 -14.47 16.17 -11.33
C TRP A 118 -14.93 17.10 -12.47
N PRO A 119 -14.33 18.28 -12.65
CA PRO A 119 -14.68 19.15 -13.76
C PRO A 119 -14.57 18.43 -15.11
N GLY A 120 -15.70 18.25 -15.79
CA GLY A 120 -15.77 17.61 -17.11
C GLY A 120 -15.96 16.09 -17.10
N GLY A 121 -16.17 15.45 -15.94
CA GLY A 121 -16.45 14.01 -15.94
C GLY A 121 -16.72 13.39 -14.57
N GLN A 122 -17.00 12.10 -14.64
CA GLN A 122 -17.14 11.24 -13.44
C GLN A 122 -16.66 9.84 -13.76
N GLY A 123 -16.38 9.04 -12.75
CA GLY A 123 -16.05 7.63 -12.93
C GLY A 123 -15.80 6.89 -11.63
N GLU A 124 -15.91 5.57 -11.72
CA GLU A 124 -15.63 4.69 -10.60
C GLU A 124 -14.13 4.51 -10.40
N ARG A 125 -13.70 4.43 -9.15
CA ARG A 125 -12.30 4.20 -8.76
C ARG A 125 -12.25 3.22 -7.60
N ILE A 126 -11.25 2.35 -7.63
CA ILE A 126 -10.82 1.64 -6.42
C ILE A 126 -10.10 2.67 -5.55
N PRO A 127 -10.42 2.76 -4.24
CA PRO A 127 -9.70 3.66 -3.35
C PRO A 127 -8.20 3.41 -3.35
N ALA A 128 -7.40 4.48 -3.32
CA ALA A 128 -5.94 4.37 -3.36
C ALA A 128 -5.37 3.57 -2.17
N TRP A 129 -6.05 3.60 -1.04
CA TRP A 129 -5.66 2.92 0.20
C TRP A 129 -6.56 1.72 0.52
N ALA A 130 -7.13 1.06 -0.50
CA ALA A 130 -7.86 -0.18 -0.29
C ALA A 130 -6.91 -1.28 0.18
N THR A 131 -7.23 -1.90 1.32
CA THR A 131 -6.40 -2.98 1.90
C THR A 131 -6.58 -4.31 1.18
N ARG A 132 -7.67 -4.47 0.45
CA ARG A 132 -7.97 -5.67 -0.35
C ARG A 132 -8.69 -5.26 -1.63
N ALA A 133 -8.20 -5.78 -2.76
CA ALA A 133 -8.87 -5.68 -4.06
C ALA A 133 -9.10 -7.09 -4.60
N VAL A 134 -10.27 -7.33 -5.15
CA VAL A 134 -10.69 -8.64 -5.69
C VAL A 134 -11.19 -8.44 -7.11
N GLN A 135 -10.75 -9.31 -8.00
CA GLN A 135 -11.21 -9.36 -9.38
C GLN A 135 -12.44 -10.25 -9.49
N ASP A 136 -13.50 -9.74 -10.09
CA ASP A 136 -14.67 -10.53 -10.44
C ASP A 136 -14.29 -11.56 -11.52
N PRO A 137 -14.61 -12.84 -11.35
CA PRO A 137 -14.16 -13.89 -12.26
C PRO A 137 -14.85 -13.88 -13.64
N GLU A 138 -16.02 -13.26 -13.75
CA GLU A 138 -16.78 -13.21 -14.99
C GLU A 138 -16.49 -11.93 -15.77
N THR A 139 -16.50 -10.79 -15.09
CA THR A 139 -16.33 -9.47 -15.73
C THR A 139 -14.87 -9.01 -15.78
N TYR A 140 -13.98 -9.65 -15.00
CA TYR A 140 -12.59 -9.25 -14.80
C TYR A 140 -12.41 -7.84 -14.22
N ILE A 141 -13.46 -7.26 -13.69
CA ILE A 141 -13.43 -5.94 -13.04
C ILE A 141 -12.96 -6.09 -11.60
N PHE A 142 -12.01 -5.24 -11.19
CA PHE A 142 -11.58 -5.18 -9.80
C PHE A 142 -12.50 -4.27 -8.98
N SER A 143 -12.76 -4.68 -7.74
CA SER A 143 -13.40 -3.87 -6.70
C SER A 143 -12.60 -3.97 -5.41
N ALA A 144 -12.64 -2.92 -4.59
CA ALA A 144 -12.16 -3.02 -3.22
C ALA A 144 -13.11 -3.91 -2.41
N GLN A 145 -12.57 -4.62 -1.43
CA GLN A 145 -13.36 -5.48 -0.54
C GLN A 145 -13.05 -5.14 0.91
N ILE A 146 -14.08 -5.04 1.74
CA ILE A 146 -13.95 -4.81 3.18
C ILE A 146 -13.37 -6.06 3.83
N TRP A 147 -12.24 -5.89 4.51
CA TRP A 147 -11.59 -6.97 5.23
C TRP A 147 -11.66 -6.73 6.74
N ASP A 148 -12.64 -7.33 7.37
CA ASP A 148 -12.93 -7.22 8.80
C ASP A 148 -13.36 -8.58 9.37
N PRO A 149 -12.48 -9.60 9.36
CA PRO A 149 -12.80 -10.92 9.85
C PRO A 149 -12.95 -10.91 11.39
N GLU A 150 -13.88 -11.69 11.93
CA GLU A 150 -14.04 -11.89 13.37
C GLU A 150 -12.74 -12.34 14.04
N LYS A 151 -11.95 -13.16 13.33
CA LYS A 151 -10.65 -13.64 13.77
C LYS A 151 -9.57 -13.15 12.80
N PRO A 152 -8.96 -12.00 13.08
CA PRO A 152 -7.86 -11.51 12.22
C PRO A 152 -6.67 -12.47 12.29
N PHE A 153 -5.94 -12.53 11.17
CA PHE A 153 -4.73 -13.34 11.11
C PHE A 153 -3.67 -12.75 12.05
N VAL A 154 -3.12 -13.63 12.92
CA VAL A 154 -2.02 -13.27 13.81
C VAL A 154 -0.82 -14.15 13.50
N PHE A 155 0.35 -13.54 13.31
CA PHE A 155 1.59 -14.30 13.13
C PHE A 155 1.90 -15.08 14.43
N SER A 156 1.98 -16.40 14.31
CA SER A 156 2.29 -17.29 15.45
C SER A 156 3.76 -17.23 15.88
N LYS A 157 4.63 -16.69 15.03
CA LYS A 157 6.07 -16.58 15.29
C LYS A 157 6.53 -15.15 15.16
N LYS A 158 7.51 -14.77 15.99
CA LYS A 158 8.17 -13.47 15.87
C LYS A 158 8.87 -13.38 14.49
N PRO A 159 8.95 -12.18 13.88
CA PRO A 159 9.70 -11.98 12.65
C PRO A 159 11.12 -12.50 12.81
N PHE A 160 11.58 -13.29 11.86
CA PHE A 160 12.96 -13.74 11.80
C PHE A 160 13.85 -12.52 11.52
N ARG A 161 14.87 -12.32 12.36
CA ARG A 161 15.93 -11.34 12.12
C ARG A 161 17.23 -12.11 11.97
N PRO A 162 17.85 -12.13 10.78
CA PRO A 162 19.14 -12.75 10.58
C PRO A 162 20.17 -12.05 11.46
N GLN A 163 20.88 -12.80 12.30
CA GLN A 163 21.74 -12.20 13.32
C GLN A 163 23.10 -11.73 12.78
N THR A 164 23.76 -12.42 11.87
CA THR A 164 25.13 -12.01 11.42
C THR A 164 25.61 -12.74 10.17
N SER A 165 24.81 -13.59 9.55
CA SER A 165 25.23 -14.35 8.38
C SER A 165 25.16 -13.49 7.11
N PRO A 166 26.08 -13.68 6.17
CA PRO A 166 25.93 -13.10 4.85
C PRO A 166 24.58 -13.53 4.24
N LEU A 167 23.95 -12.63 3.50
CA LEU A 167 22.72 -12.95 2.80
C LEU A 167 23.05 -13.91 1.66
N LEU A 168 22.50 -15.13 1.75
CA LEU A 168 22.48 -16.12 0.67
C LEU A 168 21.08 -16.06 0.04
N ILE A 169 21.02 -15.41 -1.12
CA ILE A 169 19.75 -15.04 -1.76
C ILE A 169 19.40 -16.05 -2.85
N TYR A 170 18.20 -16.62 -2.79
CA TYR A 170 17.60 -17.42 -3.84
C TYR A 170 16.43 -16.65 -4.48
N GLU A 171 16.64 -16.13 -5.68
CA GLU A 171 15.59 -15.44 -6.42
C GLU A 171 14.72 -16.45 -7.17
N CYS A 172 13.41 -16.35 -7.02
CA CYS A 172 12.47 -17.23 -7.72
C CYS A 172 11.11 -16.57 -7.95
N HIS A 173 10.39 -17.15 -8.92
CA HIS A 173 8.99 -16.84 -9.17
C HIS A 173 8.12 -17.98 -8.65
N ILE A 174 7.30 -17.74 -7.62
CA ILE A 174 6.56 -18.80 -6.91
C ILE A 174 5.73 -19.67 -7.87
N GLY A 175 5.01 -19.04 -8.81
CA GLY A 175 4.19 -19.75 -9.76
C GLY A 175 4.97 -20.63 -10.76
N MET A 176 6.26 -20.36 -10.96
CA MET A 176 7.13 -21.10 -11.92
C MET A 176 8.16 -22.01 -11.23
N ALA A 177 8.29 -21.92 -9.91
CA ALA A 177 9.28 -22.68 -9.13
C ALA A 177 8.85 -24.14 -8.90
N GLN A 178 8.29 -24.79 -9.90
CA GLN A 178 7.82 -26.18 -9.84
C GLN A 178 8.04 -26.89 -11.16
N GLN A 179 7.91 -28.24 -11.16
CA GLN A 179 8.12 -29.08 -12.34
C GLN A 179 6.82 -29.42 -13.11
N GLU A 180 5.66 -29.18 -12.48
CA GLU A 180 4.37 -29.46 -13.11
C GLU A 180 4.04 -28.34 -14.10
N GLU A 181 3.42 -28.66 -15.25
CA GLU A 181 3.04 -27.72 -16.32
C GLU A 181 1.81 -26.87 -15.92
N LYS A 182 1.90 -26.15 -14.81
CA LYS A 182 0.87 -25.25 -14.29
C LYS A 182 1.49 -24.11 -13.50
N VAL A 183 0.72 -23.08 -13.22
CA VAL A 183 1.12 -22.03 -12.27
C VAL A 183 1.00 -22.57 -10.85
N GLY A 184 2.11 -22.62 -10.10
CA GLY A 184 2.15 -23.07 -8.71
C GLY A 184 1.48 -22.13 -7.75
N SER A 185 0.91 -22.65 -6.67
CA SER A 185 0.34 -21.87 -5.57
C SER A 185 1.38 -21.57 -4.48
N TYR A 186 1.10 -20.60 -3.63
CA TYR A 186 1.92 -20.31 -2.44
C TYR A 186 1.99 -21.50 -1.48
N THR A 187 0.92 -22.28 -1.38
CA THR A 187 0.89 -23.49 -0.55
C THR A 187 1.85 -24.55 -1.08
N GLU A 188 1.80 -24.82 -2.39
CA GLU A 188 2.71 -25.77 -3.04
C GLU A 188 4.17 -25.31 -2.92
N PHE A 189 4.44 -24.04 -3.10
CA PHE A 189 5.77 -23.49 -2.91
C PHE A 189 6.26 -23.68 -1.48
N LYS A 190 5.44 -23.34 -0.48
CA LYS A 190 5.76 -23.53 0.94
C LYS A 190 6.05 -24.98 1.29
N GLU A 191 5.30 -25.93 0.73
CA GLU A 191 5.38 -27.34 1.10
C GLU A 191 6.43 -28.13 0.31
N LYS A 192 6.60 -27.82 -0.98
CA LYS A 192 7.45 -28.60 -1.88
C LYS A 192 8.80 -27.93 -2.18
N ILE A 193 8.83 -26.60 -2.31
CA ILE A 193 10.01 -25.87 -2.82
C ILE A 193 10.81 -25.23 -1.69
N LEU A 194 10.14 -24.51 -0.80
CA LEU A 194 10.80 -23.80 0.30
C LEU A 194 11.71 -24.70 1.16
N PRO A 195 11.33 -25.94 1.54
CA PRO A 195 12.21 -26.82 2.30
C PRO A 195 13.51 -27.16 1.57
N ARG A 196 13.49 -27.26 0.25
CA ARG A 196 14.69 -27.54 -0.58
C ARG A 196 15.62 -26.33 -0.58
N ILE A 197 15.08 -25.11 -0.78
CA ILE A 197 15.85 -23.86 -0.74
C ILE A 197 16.53 -23.69 0.61
N VAL A 198 15.82 -23.99 1.71
CA VAL A 198 16.37 -23.95 3.07
C VAL A 198 17.47 -25.00 3.27
N ALA A 199 17.27 -26.23 2.77
CA ALA A 199 18.27 -27.30 2.87
C ALA A 199 19.56 -26.96 2.11
N ASP A 200 19.47 -26.19 1.02
CA ASP A 200 20.59 -25.70 0.23
C ASP A 200 21.32 -24.52 0.91
N GLY A 201 20.85 -24.08 2.08
CA GLY A 201 21.51 -23.05 2.92
C GLY A 201 21.12 -21.61 2.60
N TYR A 202 20.18 -21.36 1.70
CA TYR A 202 19.69 -20.00 1.42
C TYR A 202 18.88 -19.45 2.60
N ASN A 203 19.03 -18.16 2.87
CA ASN A 203 18.40 -17.48 4.02
C ASN A 203 17.56 -16.24 3.65
N ALA A 204 17.48 -15.90 2.37
CA ALA A 204 16.65 -14.85 1.83
C ALA A 204 16.06 -15.25 0.47
N ILE A 205 14.80 -14.93 0.24
CA ILE A 205 14.09 -15.19 -1.01
C ILE A 205 13.41 -13.89 -1.45
N PRO A 206 13.96 -13.18 -2.44
CA PRO A 206 13.23 -12.16 -3.16
C PRO A 206 12.24 -12.84 -4.10
N VAL A 207 10.99 -12.44 -4.02
CA VAL A 207 9.93 -12.93 -4.89
C VAL A 207 9.72 -11.90 -5.99
N SER A 208 10.11 -12.23 -7.22
CA SER A 208 9.83 -11.41 -8.37
C SER A 208 8.36 -11.54 -8.78
N TYR A 209 7.76 -10.44 -9.17
CA TYR A 209 6.39 -10.22 -9.67
C TYR A 209 5.52 -11.48 -9.81
N THR A 210 4.81 -11.80 -8.78
CA THR A 210 3.82 -12.87 -8.80
C THR A 210 2.45 -12.26 -9.03
N HIS A 211 2.02 -12.18 -10.28
CA HIS A 211 0.59 -12.09 -10.58
C HIS A 211 -0.05 -13.45 -10.32
N LEU A 212 0.03 -13.90 -9.07
CA LEU A 212 -0.74 -15.03 -8.64
C LEU A 212 -2.17 -14.53 -8.42
N ARG A 213 -3.06 -14.95 -9.30
CA ARG A 213 -4.48 -14.94 -8.95
C ARG A 213 -4.60 -15.75 -7.68
N ALA A 214 -4.97 -15.09 -6.58
CA ALA A 214 -5.40 -15.81 -5.39
C ALA A 214 -6.73 -16.49 -5.76
N HIS A 215 -6.68 -17.79 -5.92
CA HIS A 215 -7.85 -18.65 -5.96
C HIS A 215 -8.11 -19.16 -4.56
#